data_5d88669216d4f09bb66ac35baa651464
#
_entry.id   5d88669216d4f09bb66ac35baa651464
#
_cell.length_a   1.000
_cell.length_b   1.000
_cell.length_c   1.000
_cell.angle_alpha   90.00
_cell.angle_beta   90.00
_cell.angle_gamma   90.00
#
_symmetry.space_group_name_H-M   'P 1'
#
loop_
_entity.id
_entity.type
_entity.pdbx_description
1 polymer ?
#
loop_
_entity_poly.entity_id
_entity_poly.type
_entity_poly.pdbx_seq_one_letter_code
_entity_poly.pdbx_strand_id
1 'polypeptide(L)'
;MKAWTILAAAGVVVAGCEDGSPERNVTSVQAANPMSDQLKSLSEPTRNLGLYRALRDNGQRCKRVDRAAYQQQYKSMAMWTAHCTDTGDWALYIAPNGDVQASSCRYAGQLGLPQCRAQGATPAPAR
;
A
#
# COMPACT_ATOMS: atom_id res chain seq x y z
N MET A 1 -79.14 20.67 -2.23
CA MET A 1 -78.45 21.46 -1.27
C MET A 1 -77.12 20.79 -0.97
N LYS A 2 -76.17 21.55 -0.93
CA LYS A 2 -74.79 21.26 -1.37
C LYS A 2 -74.07 20.26 -0.51
N ALA A 3 -73.60 19.16 -1.14
CA ALA A 3 -72.69 18.24 -0.57
C ALA A 3 -71.27 18.85 -0.48
N TRP A 4 -70.66 18.76 0.67
CA TRP A 4 -69.30 19.22 0.86
C TRP A 4 -68.41 18.02 1.03
N THR A 5 -67.64 17.81 -0.01
CA THR A 5 -66.65 16.76 -0.08
C THR A 5 -65.43 17.21 0.70
N ILE A 6 -65.12 16.50 1.74
CA ILE A 6 -63.87 16.71 2.50
C ILE A 6 -62.78 15.89 1.80
N LEU A 7 -61.83 16.60 1.19
CA LEU A 7 -60.58 15.97 0.72
C LEU A 7 -59.71 15.71 1.93
N ALA A 8 -59.49 14.45 2.19
CA ALA A 8 -58.45 14.01 3.10
C ALA A 8 -57.11 14.08 2.37
N ALA A 9 -56.27 15.01 2.78
CA ALA A 9 -54.88 15.04 2.35
C ALA A 9 -54.12 13.94 3.05
N ALA A 10 -53.76 12.90 2.29
CA ALA A 10 -52.84 11.89 2.77
C ALA A 10 -51.43 12.49 2.81
N GLY A 11 -50.93 12.74 4.01
CA GLY A 11 -49.55 13.13 4.23
C GLY A 11 -48.64 11.94 3.97
N VAL A 12 -47.86 12.01 2.91
CA VAL A 12 -46.78 11.08 2.67
C VAL A 12 -45.67 11.43 3.65
N VAL A 13 -45.56 10.65 4.69
CA VAL A 13 -44.36 10.66 5.56
C VAL A 13 -43.26 10.00 4.75
N VAL A 14 -42.41 10.83 4.14
CA VAL A 14 -41.14 10.36 3.63
C VAL A 14 -40.30 10.01 4.85
N ALA A 15 -40.27 8.74 5.20
CA ALA A 15 -39.28 8.25 6.11
C ALA A 15 -37.92 8.44 5.44
N GLY A 16 -37.23 9.52 5.83
CA GLY A 16 -35.84 9.69 5.47
C GLY A 16 -35.09 8.49 6.00
N CYS A 17 -34.54 7.72 5.09
CA CYS A 17 -33.47 6.81 5.45
C CYS A 17 -32.33 7.69 5.92
N GLU A 18 -32.26 7.94 7.21
CA GLU A 18 -31.00 8.32 7.80
C GLU A 18 -30.11 7.11 7.63
N ASP A 19 -29.29 7.16 6.61
CA ASP A 19 -28.10 6.35 6.55
C ASP A 19 -27.21 6.81 7.71
N GLY A 20 -27.57 6.39 8.90
CA GLY A 20 -26.66 6.30 10.01
C GLY A 20 -25.68 5.21 9.69
N SER A 21 -24.81 5.45 8.70
CA SER A 21 -23.60 4.67 8.59
C SER A 21 -22.88 4.89 9.91
N PRO A 22 -22.73 3.87 10.77
CA PRO A 22 -21.77 4.00 11.82
C PRO A 22 -20.47 4.41 11.12
N GLU A 23 -19.88 5.51 11.54
CA GLU A 23 -18.51 5.77 11.20
C GLU A 23 -17.78 4.48 11.52
N ARG A 24 -17.65 3.65 10.48
CA ARG A 24 -16.71 2.57 10.57
C ARG A 24 -15.42 3.31 10.81
N ASN A 25 -14.96 3.20 12.01
CA ASN A 25 -13.57 3.34 12.29
C ASN A 25 -12.89 2.47 11.23
N VAL A 26 -12.61 3.07 10.08
CA VAL A 26 -11.76 2.46 9.10
C VAL A 26 -10.38 2.54 9.74
N THR A 27 -10.20 1.70 10.74
CA THR A 27 -8.90 1.11 10.97
C THR A 27 -8.51 0.69 9.57
N SER A 28 -7.60 1.39 8.94
CA SER A 28 -7.18 1.10 7.59
C SER A 28 -7.04 -0.41 7.51
N VAL A 29 -8.04 -1.05 6.91
CA VAL A 29 -7.95 -2.48 6.62
C VAL A 29 -6.77 -2.53 5.67
N GLN A 30 -5.63 -2.81 6.25
CA GLN A 30 -4.40 -3.00 5.51
C GLN A 30 -4.75 -4.06 4.50
N ALA A 31 -4.89 -3.66 3.24
CA ALA A 31 -5.30 -4.57 2.19
C ALA A 31 -4.40 -5.80 2.29
N ALA A 32 -5.01 -6.97 2.48
CA ALA A 32 -4.27 -8.21 2.59
C ALA A 32 -3.36 -8.34 1.37
N ASN A 33 -2.07 -8.48 1.62
CA ASN A 33 -1.07 -8.62 0.57
C ASN A 33 -0.33 -9.94 0.77
N PRO A 34 -0.88 -11.05 0.26
CA PRO A 34 -0.31 -12.38 0.47
C PRO A 34 1.10 -12.50 -0.08
N MET A 35 1.46 -11.78 -1.13
CA MET A 35 2.80 -11.80 -1.68
C MET A 35 3.81 -11.16 -0.72
N SER A 36 3.46 -10.03 -0.12
CA SER A 36 4.30 -9.39 0.88
C SER A 36 4.41 -10.24 2.16
N ASP A 37 3.30 -10.84 2.60
CA ASP A 37 3.28 -11.70 3.78
C ASP A 37 4.14 -12.94 3.57
N GLN A 38 4.11 -13.52 2.37
CA GLN A 38 5.00 -14.61 2.00
C GLN A 38 6.47 -14.19 2.08
N LEU A 39 6.83 -13.02 1.56
CA LEU A 39 8.20 -12.49 1.65
C LEU A 39 8.66 -12.30 3.10
N LYS A 40 7.76 -11.83 3.99
CA LYS A 40 8.07 -11.68 5.42
C LYS A 40 8.38 -13.01 6.09
N SER A 41 7.74 -14.09 5.65
CA SER A 41 7.92 -15.43 6.22
C SER A 41 9.18 -16.15 5.73
N LEU A 42 9.79 -15.69 4.65
CA LEU A 42 11.01 -16.30 4.09
C LEU A 42 12.24 -15.98 4.93
N SER A 43 13.23 -16.88 4.88
CA SER A 43 14.57 -16.58 5.39
C SER A 43 15.18 -15.41 4.63
N GLU A 44 16.09 -14.69 5.28
CA GLU A 44 16.73 -13.52 4.67
C GLU A 44 17.37 -13.82 3.31
N PRO A 45 18.17 -14.88 3.13
CA PRO A 45 18.76 -15.16 1.82
C PRO A 45 17.71 -15.44 0.73
N THR A 46 16.65 -16.16 1.07
CA THR A 46 15.59 -16.49 0.13
C THR A 46 14.78 -15.25 -0.25
N ARG A 47 14.49 -14.40 0.73
CA ARG A 47 13.83 -13.10 0.51
C ARG A 47 14.64 -12.20 -0.40
N ASN A 48 15.94 -12.07 -0.11
CA ASN A 48 16.86 -11.25 -0.91
C ASN A 48 16.94 -11.75 -2.35
N LEU A 49 16.94 -13.06 -2.56
CA LEU A 49 16.92 -13.66 -3.89
C LEU A 49 15.59 -13.37 -4.62
N GLY A 50 14.47 -13.44 -3.92
CA GLY A 50 13.15 -13.10 -4.48
C GLY A 50 13.08 -11.65 -4.96
N LEU A 51 13.55 -10.72 -4.14
CA LEU A 51 13.56 -9.30 -4.47
C LEU A 51 14.60 -8.97 -5.57
N TYR A 52 15.73 -9.66 -5.59
CA TYR A 52 16.67 -9.59 -6.70
C TYR A 52 16.02 -9.97 -8.04
N ARG A 53 15.29 -11.09 -8.07
CA ARG A 53 14.57 -11.51 -9.28
C ARG A 53 13.53 -10.49 -9.70
N ALA A 54 12.76 -9.97 -8.75
CA ALA A 54 11.77 -8.94 -9.03
C ALA A 54 12.39 -7.67 -9.64
N LEU A 55 13.55 -7.23 -9.16
CA LEU A 55 14.30 -6.12 -9.76
C LEU A 55 14.70 -6.43 -11.20
N ARG A 56 15.25 -7.63 -11.44
CA ARG A 56 15.66 -8.06 -12.78
C ARG A 56 14.49 -8.15 -13.75
N ASP A 57 13.37 -8.67 -13.30
CA ASP A 57 12.14 -8.78 -14.10
C ASP A 57 11.56 -7.41 -14.44
N ASN A 58 11.81 -6.42 -13.60
CA ASN A 58 11.48 -5.02 -13.86
C ASN A 58 12.54 -4.27 -14.70
N GLY A 59 13.50 -4.98 -15.27
CA GLY A 59 14.54 -4.41 -16.11
C GLY A 59 15.60 -3.60 -15.36
N GLN A 60 15.64 -3.73 -14.04
CA GLN A 60 16.60 -2.98 -13.23
C GLN A 60 17.92 -3.72 -13.11
N ARG A 61 19.01 -2.94 -13.11
CA ARG A 61 20.34 -3.50 -12.93
C ARG A 61 20.60 -3.73 -11.45
N CYS A 62 20.86 -4.95 -11.07
CA CYS A 62 21.24 -5.33 -9.71
C CYS A 62 22.13 -6.55 -9.78
N LYS A 63 23.31 -6.49 -9.17
CA LYS A 63 24.23 -7.61 -9.12
C LYS A 63 23.80 -8.63 -8.08
N ARG A 64 23.44 -8.14 -6.90
CA ARG A 64 22.97 -8.94 -5.78
C ARG A 64 22.25 -8.05 -4.78
N VAL A 65 21.16 -8.56 -4.20
CA VAL A 65 20.53 -7.97 -3.04
C VAL A 65 21.16 -8.57 -1.78
N ASP A 66 21.80 -7.75 -0.97
CA ASP A 66 22.43 -8.17 0.28
C ASP A 66 21.60 -7.84 1.52
N ARG A 67 20.69 -6.86 1.42
CA ARG A 67 19.78 -6.47 2.49
C ARG A 67 18.42 -6.10 1.91
N ALA A 68 17.36 -6.50 2.58
CA ALA A 68 16.01 -6.13 2.20
C ALA A 68 15.09 -6.12 3.41
N ALA A 69 14.14 -5.20 3.43
CA ALA A 69 13.13 -5.14 4.46
C ALA A 69 11.81 -4.57 3.95
N TYR A 70 10.72 -4.99 4.59
CA TYR A 70 9.45 -4.32 4.46
C TYR A 70 9.53 -2.93 5.10
N GLN A 71 9.06 -1.93 4.39
CA GLN A 71 9.08 -0.56 4.92
C GLN A 71 7.69 -0.11 5.37
N GLN A 72 6.73 -0.15 4.48
CA GLN A 72 5.39 0.39 4.75
C GLN A 72 4.36 -0.05 3.71
N GLN A 73 3.11 0.20 4.02
CA GLN A 73 2.04 0.19 3.03
C GLN A 73 2.09 1.50 2.23
N TYR A 74 1.96 1.40 0.92
CA TYR A 74 1.85 2.55 0.04
C TYR A 74 0.70 2.33 -0.94
N LYS A 75 -0.36 3.12 -0.79
CA LYS A 75 -1.61 2.89 -1.52
C LYS A 75 -2.10 1.45 -1.26
N SER A 76 -2.42 0.70 -2.30
CA SER A 76 -2.82 -0.71 -2.18
C SER A 76 -1.65 -1.70 -2.24
N MET A 77 -0.41 -1.21 -2.26
CA MET A 77 0.80 -2.01 -2.42
C MET A 77 1.63 -2.04 -1.15
N ALA A 78 2.42 -3.09 -1.00
CA ALA A 78 3.43 -3.19 0.04
C ALA A 78 4.77 -2.65 -0.50
N MET A 79 5.34 -1.67 0.18
CA MET A 79 6.64 -1.12 -0.15
C MET A 79 7.74 -1.88 0.58
N TRP A 80 8.63 -2.45 -0.19
CA TRP A 80 9.87 -3.08 0.27
C TRP A 80 11.07 -2.26 -0.18
N THR A 81 12.12 -2.28 0.59
CA THR A 81 13.41 -1.72 0.19
C THR A 81 14.43 -2.83 0.05
N ALA A 82 15.28 -2.73 -0.96
CA ALA A 82 16.32 -3.68 -1.24
C ALA A 82 17.61 -2.94 -1.60
N HIS A 83 18.73 -3.40 -1.03
CA HIS A 83 20.04 -2.85 -1.34
C HIS A 83 20.75 -3.75 -2.36
N CYS A 84 21.07 -3.16 -3.52
CA CYS A 84 21.90 -3.80 -4.54
C CYS A 84 23.38 -3.43 -4.31
N THR A 85 24.26 -4.41 -4.36
CA THR A 85 25.69 -4.20 -4.10
C THR A 85 26.39 -3.27 -5.09
N ASP A 86 25.81 -3.12 -6.29
CA ASP A 86 26.38 -2.30 -7.38
C ASP A 86 25.58 -1.03 -7.66
N THR A 87 24.27 -1.02 -7.48
CA THR A 87 23.41 0.12 -7.87
C THR A 87 22.72 0.83 -6.72
N GLY A 88 22.93 0.38 -5.48
CA GLY A 88 22.40 1.03 -4.28
C GLY A 88 20.98 0.62 -3.94
N ASP A 89 20.22 1.53 -3.36
CA ASP A 89 18.91 1.22 -2.77
C ASP A 89 17.76 1.35 -3.76
N TRP A 90 16.87 0.37 -3.71
CA TRP A 90 15.68 0.27 -4.54
C TRP A 90 14.43 0.13 -3.70
N ALA A 91 13.36 0.77 -4.12
CA ALA A 91 12.02 0.55 -3.61
C ALA A 91 11.27 -0.38 -4.56
N LEU A 92 10.65 -1.42 -4.01
CA LEU A 92 9.77 -2.33 -4.74
C LEU A 92 8.36 -2.19 -4.16
N TYR A 93 7.41 -1.89 -5.02
CA TYR A 93 6.00 -1.79 -4.67
C TYR A 93 5.30 -3.04 -5.17
N ILE A 94 4.87 -3.88 -4.25
CA ILE A 94 4.30 -5.20 -4.54
C ILE A 94 2.79 -5.13 -4.33
N ALA A 95 2.05 -5.35 -5.40
CA ALA A 95 0.59 -5.42 -5.35
C ALA A 95 0.11 -6.79 -4.83
N PRO A 96 -1.12 -6.89 -4.32
CA PRO A 96 -1.66 -8.15 -3.82
C PRO A 96 -1.72 -9.27 -4.87
N ASN A 97 -1.84 -8.92 -6.14
CA ASN A 97 -1.83 -9.88 -7.27
C ASN A 97 -0.43 -10.34 -7.68
N GLY A 98 0.63 -9.78 -7.06
CA GLY A 98 2.01 -10.13 -7.35
C GLY A 98 2.72 -9.21 -8.34
N ASP A 99 2.03 -8.22 -8.91
CA ASP A 99 2.69 -7.23 -9.77
C ASP A 99 3.68 -6.40 -8.94
N VAL A 100 4.84 -6.15 -9.53
CA VAL A 100 5.91 -5.39 -8.88
C VAL A 100 6.31 -4.21 -9.72
N GLN A 101 6.41 -3.05 -9.08
CA GLN A 101 7.01 -1.86 -9.65
C GLN A 101 8.28 -1.53 -8.88
N ALA A 102 9.34 -1.20 -9.56
CA ALA A 102 10.62 -0.87 -8.93
C ALA A 102 11.05 0.56 -9.28
N SER A 103 11.56 1.26 -8.29
CA SER A 103 12.10 2.61 -8.44
C SER A 103 13.38 2.74 -7.62
N SER A 104 14.37 3.44 -8.18
CA SER A 104 15.56 3.78 -7.40
C SER A 104 15.20 4.75 -6.28
N CYS A 105 15.66 4.46 -5.07
CA CYS A 105 15.46 5.33 -3.92
C CYS A 105 16.01 6.74 -4.13
N ARG A 106 17.01 6.88 -4.98
CA ARG A 106 17.60 8.18 -5.33
C ARG A 106 16.57 9.16 -5.90
N TYR A 107 15.58 8.65 -6.63
CA TYR A 107 14.59 9.47 -7.32
C TYR A 107 13.24 9.55 -6.60
N ALA A 108 13.12 8.94 -5.43
CA ALA A 108 11.86 8.87 -4.71
C ALA A 108 11.20 10.24 -4.50
N GLY A 109 11.99 11.23 -4.05
CA GLY A 109 11.48 12.58 -3.83
C GLY A 109 10.98 13.27 -5.10
N GLN A 110 11.67 13.09 -6.23
CA GLN A 110 11.28 13.67 -7.52
C GLN A 110 10.01 13.04 -8.08
N LEU A 111 9.76 11.79 -7.74
CA LEU A 111 8.60 11.03 -8.20
C LEU A 111 7.40 11.13 -7.25
N GLY A 112 7.53 11.87 -6.15
CA GLY A 112 6.49 11.95 -5.12
C GLY A 112 6.25 10.63 -4.38
N LEU A 113 7.25 9.75 -4.36
CA LEU A 113 7.21 8.46 -3.68
C LEU A 113 7.74 8.58 -2.24
N PRO A 114 7.34 7.67 -1.35
CA PRO A 114 7.91 7.63 0.00
C PRO A 114 9.43 7.48 -0.05
N GLN A 115 10.12 8.22 0.82
CA GLN A 115 11.56 8.11 0.96
C GLN A 115 11.93 6.72 1.48
N CYS A 116 12.94 6.11 0.89
CA CYS A 116 13.45 4.84 1.38
C CYS A 116 14.19 5.05 2.70
N ARG A 117 13.93 4.16 3.65
CA ARG A 117 14.72 4.09 4.86
C ARG A 117 16.01 3.31 4.56
N ALA A 118 17.14 3.86 4.98
CA ALA A 118 18.42 3.17 4.85
C ALA A 118 18.38 1.90 5.71
N GLN A 119 18.65 0.76 5.07
CA GLN A 119 18.68 -0.52 5.74
C GLN A 119 19.97 -0.65 6.55
N GLY A 120 19.84 -0.97 7.85
CA GLY A 120 20.99 -1.11 8.75
C GLY A 120 21.65 0.21 9.15
N ALA A 121 21.08 1.35 8.75
CA ALA A 121 21.45 2.61 9.36
C ALA A 121 20.74 2.74 10.70
N THR A 122 21.46 3.02 11.76
CA THR A 122 20.89 3.54 12.99
C THR A 122 20.04 4.74 12.60
N PRO A 123 18.77 4.86 13.04
CA PRO A 123 17.98 6.04 12.75
C PRO A 123 18.80 7.26 13.15
N ALA A 124 19.03 8.16 12.18
CA ALA A 124 19.66 9.42 12.51
C ALA A 124 18.83 10.08 13.60
N PRO A 125 19.45 10.60 14.69
CA PRO A 125 18.69 11.30 15.69
C PRO A 125 17.88 12.40 15.00
N ALA A 126 16.59 12.43 15.29
CA ALA A 126 15.71 13.47 14.79
C ALA A 126 16.30 14.84 15.14
N ARG A 127 16.60 15.62 14.12
CA ARG A 127 17.01 17.01 14.28
C ARG A 127 15.78 17.90 14.37
#